data_346eee9c7765e41091c6be8ac0cd82ab
#
_entry.id   346eee9c7765e41091c6be8ac0cd82ab
#
_cell.length_a   1.000
_cell.length_b   1.000
_cell.length_c   1.000
_cell.angle_alpha   90.00
_cell.angle_beta   90.00
_cell.angle_gamma   90.00
#
_symmetry.space_group_name_H-M   'P 1'
#
loop_
_entity.id
_entity.type
_entity.pdbx_description
1 polymer ?
#
loop_
_entity_poly.entity_id
_entity_poly.type
_entity_poly.pdbx_seq_one_letter_code
_entity_poly.pdbx_strand_id
1 'polypeptide(L)'
;GLVGSEMCIRDRPHCVLTTRVKSKLFVGSTHSQSITLYKLKSLFDYLNIELTTMDTPLHAEIHNSSLYVHPPLFMNQFSLKAVFEGTKVPVYVYKLFPEGPITMTLIHEMRLMWQEMMMILKKLKVPSVNLLKFMVKENYPIRDETMREVDIESFENLSAIHQEYLLYVRYTAILIDPFSNPDDQGAYFDFSAVPYKHVDTDEQGVIHIPRMPSEDYYRTLMIQAIGRALNVATPMIDTLLLRYETTVKQYCDTHLHQQLSKQFELHHFKQDLALVTN
;
A
#
# COMPACT_ATOMS: atom_id res chain seq x y z
N GLY A 1 11.37 -5.38 -7.94
CA GLY A 1 10.64 -4.41 -8.74
C GLY A 1 10.67 -3.05 -8.06
N LEU A 2 10.88 -2.00 -8.81
CA LEU A 2 10.71 -0.61 -8.33
C LEU A 2 9.26 -0.40 -7.93
N VAL A 3 8.94 -0.66 -6.67
CA VAL A 3 7.63 -0.41 -6.09
C VAL A 3 7.56 1.09 -5.87
N GLY A 4 6.71 1.76 -6.63
CA GLY A 4 6.38 3.15 -6.37
C GLY A 4 6.56 4.15 -7.51
N SER A 5 6.68 3.69 -8.76
CA SER A 5 6.33 4.57 -9.86
C SER A 5 4.81 4.58 -9.95
N GLU A 6 4.20 5.65 -9.49
CA GLU A 6 2.79 5.81 -9.64
C GLU A 6 2.41 5.90 -11.08
N MET A 7 1.34 5.15 -11.40
CA MET A 7 0.77 5.03 -12.74
C MET A 7 1.79 4.72 -13.84
N CYS A 8 2.36 3.52 -13.80
CA CYS A 8 2.83 2.90 -15.03
C CYS A 8 1.61 2.37 -15.77
N ILE A 9 1.12 3.13 -16.75
CA ILE A 9 0.10 2.65 -17.67
C ILE A 9 0.81 1.69 -18.64
N ARG A 10 0.55 0.40 -18.46
CA ARG A 10 1.03 -0.64 -19.35
C ARG A 10 -0.08 -1.00 -20.34
N ASP A 11 -0.27 -0.15 -21.33
CA ASP A 11 -1.26 -0.33 -22.39
C ASP A 11 -0.72 -1.14 -23.58
N ARG A 12 0.60 -1.38 -23.62
CA ARG A 12 1.29 -2.20 -24.63
C ARG A 12 2.31 -3.13 -23.99
N PRO A 13 2.53 -4.36 -24.51
CA PRO A 13 3.44 -5.34 -23.91
C PRO A 13 4.89 -4.85 -23.71
N HIS A 14 5.31 -3.87 -24.49
CA HIS A 14 6.69 -3.36 -24.51
C HIS A 14 6.80 -1.86 -24.18
N CYS A 15 5.71 -1.25 -23.71
CA CYS A 15 5.69 0.17 -23.42
C CYS A 15 5.29 0.40 -21.97
N VAL A 16 6.05 1.23 -21.25
CA VAL A 16 5.72 1.72 -19.91
C VAL A 16 5.76 3.23 -19.95
N LEU A 17 4.63 3.86 -19.71
CA LEU A 17 4.58 5.31 -19.52
C LEU A 17 4.82 5.60 -18.04
N THR A 18 5.93 6.23 -17.71
CA THR A 18 6.23 6.73 -16.37
C THR A 18 5.79 8.19 -16.29
N THR A 19 4.73 8.45 -15.56
CA THR A 19 4.17 9.81 -15.41
C THR A 19 4.84 10.60 -14.29
N ARG A 20 5.42 9.90 -13.31
CA ARG A 20 6.13 10.52 -12.19
C ARG A 20 7.20 9.57 -11.64
N VAL A 21 8.29 10.13 -11.15
CA VAL A 21 9.36 9.41 -10.46
C VAL A 21 9.38 9.85 -9.01
N LYS A 22 9.52 8.89 -8.06
CA LYS A 22 9.70 9.23 -6.64
C LYS A 22 11.00 10.02 -6.46
N SER A 23 10.94 11.06 -5.64
CA SER A 23 12.11 11.85 -5.27
C SER A 23 13.03 11.14 -4.28
N LYS A 24 12.49 10.14 -3.56
CA LYS A 24 13.20 9.41 -2.50
C LYS A 24 12.93 7.92 -2.58
N LEU A 25 14.00 7.12 -2.46
CA LEU A 25 13.97 5.66 -2.41
C LEU A 25 14.74 5.15 -1.20
N PHE A 26 14.35 3.98 -0.69
CA PHE A 26 15.03 3.31 0.41
C PHE A 26 15.66 2.02 -0.07
N VAL A 27 16.89 1.73 0.37
CA VAL A 27 17.61 0.52 0.01
C VAL A 27 18.32 -0.04 1.24
N GLY A 28 18.23 -1.35 1.42
CA GLY A 28 18.98 -2.08 2.45
C GLY A 28 19.76 -3.23 1.82
N SER A 29 20.84 -3.63 2.47
CA SER A 29 21.65 -4.76 2.07
C SER A 29 21.93 -5.68 3.25
N THR A 30 22.08 -6.97 2.98
CA THR A 30 22.59 -7.95 3.96
C THR A 30 24.06 -7.72 4.28
N HIS A 31 24.75 -6.87 3.52
CA HIS A 31 26.14 -6.49 3.71
C HIS A 31 26.25 -4.98 3.85
N SER A 32 26.49 -4.49 5.07
CA SER A 32 26.49 -3.04 5.40
C SER A 32 27.48 -2.19 4.61
N GLN A 33 28.57 -2.77 4.12
CA GLN A 33 29.61 -2.06 3.34
C GLN A 33 29.64 -2.53 1.88
N SER A 34 28.47 -2.80 1.29
CA SER A 34 28.40 -3.24 -0.09
C SER A 34 28.81 -2.15 -1.08
N ILE A 35 29.81 -2.41 -1.92
CA ILE A 35 30.21 -1.53 -3.03
C ILE A 35 29.04 -1.30 -4.00
N THR A 36 28.10 -2.25 -4.08
CA THR A 36 26.89 -2.13 -4.90
C THR A 36 25.98 -1.01 -4.41
N LEU A 37 25.83 -0.85 -3.09
CA LEU A 37 25.06 0.26 -2.51
C LEU A 37 25.68 1.61 -2.87
N TYR A 38 27.00 1.71 -2.80
CA TYR A 38 27.71 2.94 -3.20
C TYR A 38 27.48 3.29 -4.67
N LYS A 39 27.60 2.30 -5.57
CA LYS A 39 27.33 2.49 -7.00
C LYS A 39 25.88 2.86 -7.28
N LEU A 40 24.94 2.22 -6.60
CA LEU A 40 23.52 2.56 -6.71
C LEU A 40 23.26 3.99 -6.25
N LYS A 41 23.82 4.40 -5.13
CA LYS A 41 23.69 5.77 -4.64
C LYS A 41 24.19 6.78 -5.69
N SER A 42 25.39 6.58 -6.23
CA SER A 42 25.94 7.47 -7.28
C SER A 42 25.06 7.52 -8.53
N LEU A 43 24.43 6.40 -8.92
CA LEU A 43 23.52 6.34 -10.06
C LEU A 43 22.24 7.15 -9.78
N PHE A 44 21.65 6.98 -8.60
CA PHE A 44 20.42 7.69 -8.24
C PHE A 44 20.65 9.18 -7.99
N ASP A 45 21.80 9.55 -7.44
CA ASP A 45 22.24 10.95 -7.32
C ASP A 45 22.32 11.63 -8.71
N TYR A 46 22.85 10.92 -9.72
CA TYR A 46 22.87 11.40 -11.11
C TYR A 46 21.45 11.60 -11.68
N LEU A 47 20.49 10.81 -11.25
CA LEU A 47 19.07 10.90 -11.66
C LEU A 47 18.26 11.90 -10.82
N ASN A 48 18.89 12.63 -9.90
CA ASN A 48 18.24 13.52 -8.92
C ASN A 48 17.21 12.80 -8.05
N ILE A 49 17.47 11.54 -7.69
CA ILE A 49 16.64 10.73 -6.80
C ILE A 49 17.43 10.47 -5.52
N GLU A 50 16.91 10.90 -4.38
CA GLU A 50 17.53 10.62 -3.09
C GLU A 50 17.47 9.12 -2.77
N LEU A 51 18.62 8.46 -2.66
CA LEU A 51 18.71 7.08 -2.21
C LEU A 51 19.15 7.03 -0.75
N THR A 52 18.23 6.70 0.14
CA THR A 52 18.50 6.53 1.57
C THR A 52 18.88 5.08 1.86
N THR A 53 20.06 4.88 2.45
CA THR A 53 20.54 3.54 2.83
C THR A 53 20.03 3.18 4.21
N MET A 54 19.43 1.99 4.33
CA MET A 54 18.91 1.42 5.58
C MET A 54 19.83 0.28 6.06
N ASP A 55 19.79 -0.01 7.36
CA ASP A 55 20.66 -1.00 7.99
C ASP A 55 20.44 -2.43 7.46
N THR A 56 19.21 -2.74 7.10
CA THR A 56 18.81 -4.07 6.58
C THR A 56 17.83 -3.95 5.42
N PRO A 57 17.69 -5.00 4.58
CA PRO A 57 16.65 -5.05 3.55
C PRO A 57 15.22 -4.89 4.13
N LEU A 58 14.98 -5.49 5.30
CA LEU A 58 13.69 -5.39 5.98
C LEU A 58 13.40 -3.94 6.41
N HIS A 59 14.43 -3.23 6.92
CA HIS A 59 14.28 -1.81 7.28
C HIS A 59 13.96 -0.94 6.05
N ALA A 60 14.47 -1.28 4.87
CA ALA A 60 14.09 -0.60 3.64
C ALA A 60 12.66 -0.97 3.19
N GLU A 61 12.26 -2.24 3.26
CA GLU A 61 10.94 -2.71 2.83
C GLU A 61 9.80 -2.09 3.66
N ILE A 62 10.00 -1.88 4.97
CA ILE A 62 8.96 -1.26 5.81
C ILE A 62 8.64 0.20 5.43
N HIS A 63 9.48 0.86 4.62
CA HIS A 63 9.20 2.16 4.00
C HIS A 63 8.39 2.04 2.69
N ASN A 64 7.67 0.93 2.53
CA ASN A 64 6.72 0.72 1.46
C ASN A 64 5.30 1.00 1.97
N SER A 65 4.70 2.14 1.55
CA SER A 65 3.37 2.56 2.00
C SER A 65 2.28 1.53 1.70
N SER A 66 2.45 0.73 0.66
CA SER A 66 1.46 -0.29 0.30
C SER A 66 1.28 -1.35 1.39
N LEU A 67 2.28 -1.57 2.26
CA LEU A 67 2.15 -2.51 3.37
C LEU A 67 1.12 -2.07 4.43
N TYR A 68 0.96 -0.76 4.64
CA TYR A 68 0.08 -0.19 5.68
C TYR A 68 -1.25 0.29 5.13
N VAL A 69 -1.24 0.77 3.89
CA VAL A 69 -2.34 1.54 3.30
C VAL A 69 -3.22 0.67 2.42
N HIS A 70 -2.61 -0.19 1.59
CA HIS A 70 -3.37 -0.97 0.62
C HIS A 70 -4.30 -2.02 1.23
N PRO A 71 -3.91 -2.84 2.24
CA PRO A 71 -4.83 -3.85 2.75
C PRO A 71 -6.14 -3.28 3.26
N PRO A 72 -6.19 -2.23 4.11
CA PRO A 72 -7.44 -1.58 4.48
C PRO A 72 -8.16 -0.96 3.27
N LEU A 73 -7.43 -0.36 2.31
CA LEU A 73 -8.02 0.27 1.13
C LEU A 73 -8.64 -0.73 0.16
N PHE A 74 -8.09 -1.93 0.02
CA PHE A 74 -8.54 -2.90 -0.98
C PHE A 74 -9.32 -4.08 -0.40
N MET A 75 -9.19 -4.36 0.91
CA MET A 75 -9.87 -5.48 1.58
C MET A 75 -11.07 -5.03 2.46
N ASN A 76 -11.57 -3.80 2.28
CA ASN A 76 -12.85 -3.38 2.85
C ASN A 76 -14.03 -3.77 1.94
N GLN A 77 -15.24 -3.77 2.49
CA GLN A 77 -16.44 -4.17 1.75
C GLN A 77 -16.72 -3.32 0.51
N PHE A 78 -16.50 -2.01 0.57
CA PHE A 78 -16.71 -1.12 -0.55
C PHE A 78 -15.80 -1.48 -1.73
N SER A 79 -14.50 -1.63 -1.46
CA SER A 79 -13.49 -1.91 -2.47
C SER A 79 -13.65 -3.31 -3.06
N LEU A 80 -13.90 -4.31 -2.23
CA LEU A 80 -14.14 -5.68 -2.69
C LEU A 80 -15.40 -5.73 -3.58
N LYS A 81 -16.46 -5.05 -3.18
CA LYS A 81 -17.66 -4.95 -4.04
C LYS A 81 -17.33 -4.27 -5.38
N ALA A 82 -16.58 -3.17 -5.36
CA ALA A 82 -16.17 -2.48 -6.59
C ALA A 82 -15.35 -3.40 -7.51
N VAL A 83 -14.40 -4.16 -6.94
CA VAL A 83 -13.51 -5.05 -7.70
C VAL A 83 -14.25 -6.27 -8.28
N PHE A 84 -15.10 -6.93 -7.49
CA PHE A 84 -15.72 -8.20 -7.86
C PHE A 84 -17.07 -8.07 -8.56
N GLU A 85 -17.89 -7.08 -8.19
CA GLU A 85 -19.24 -6.90 -8.75
C GLU A 85 -19.31 -5.71 -9.73
N GLY A 86 -18.30 -4.83 -9.71
CA GLY A 86 -18.34 -3.57 -10.43
C GLY A 86 -19.27 -2.54 -9.79
N THR A 87 -19.35 -1.36 -10.40
CA THR A 87 -20.17 -0.24 -9.93
C THR A 87 -20.89 0.45 -11.08
N LYS A 88 -22.09 0.97 -10.81
CA LYS A 88 -22.88 1.71 -11.81
C LYS A 88 -22.36 3.14 -12.05
N VAL A 89 -21.62 3.68 -11.10
CA VAL A 89 -21.00 5.01 -11.16
C VAL A 89 -19.50 4.87 -10.96
N PRO A 90 -18.68 5.77 -11.51
CA PRO A 90 -17.25 5.75 -11.26
C PRO A 90 -16.94 5.86 -9.76
N VAL A 91 -16.06 4.98 -9.28
CA VAL A 91 -15.54 5.01 -7.91
C VAL A 91 -14.02 4.88 -7.91
N TYR A 92 -13.37 5.39 -6.88
CA TYR A 92 -11.93 5.59 -6.85
C TYR A 92 -11.32 5.13 -5.52
N VAL A 93 -10.08 4.64 -5.59
CA VAL A 93 -9.40 4.01 -4.45
C VAL A 93 -9.17 4.96 -3.28
N TYR A 94 -8.81 6.23 -3.56
CA TYR A 94 -8.41 7.18 -2.52
C TYR A 94 -9.42 8.30 -2.27
N LYS A 95 -10.63 8.18 -2.82
CA LYS A 95 -11.71 9.14 -2.58
C LYS A 95 -12.43 8.87 -1.25
N LEU A 96 -13.00 9.93 -0.73
CA LEU A 96 -13.92 9.85 0.40
C LEU A 96 -15.23 9.17 -0.02
N PHE A 97 -15.91 8.54 0.92
CA PHE A 97 -17.26 8.00 0.68
C PHE A 97 -18.22 9.16 0.29
N PRO A 98 -19.12 8.98 -0.71
CA PRO A 98 -19.45 7.73 -1.42
C PRO A 98 -18.64 7.48 -2.70
N GLU A 99 -17.74 8.36 -3.13
CA GLU A 99 -16.94 8.19 -4.35
C GLU A 99 -15.78 7.19 -4.18
N GLY A 100 -15.47 6.83 -2.94
CA GLY A 100 -14.41 5.88 -2.58
C GLY A 100 -14.61 5.29 -1.19
N PRO A 101 -13.67 4.47 -0.74
CA PRO A 101 -13.80 3.70 0.50
C PRO A 101 -13.47 4.48 1.77
N ILE A 102 -12.92 5.71 1.66
CA ILE A 102 -12.40 6.44 2.81
C ILE A 102 -13.55 6.87 3.72
N THR A 103 -13.61 6.23 4.87
CA THR A 103 -14.54 6.48 5.97
C THR A 103 -13.78 6.50 7.29
N MET A 104 -14.41 6.94 8.37
CA MET A 104 -13.83 6.83 9.72
C MET A 104 -13.53 5.38 10.10
N THR A 105 -14.38 4.44 9.70
CA THR A 105 -14.15 3.02 9.94
C THR A 105 -12.89 2.52 9.24
N LEU A 106 -12.70 2.88 7.97
CA LEU A 106 -11.50 2.48 7.23
C LEU A 106 -10.23 3.09 7.82
N ILE A 107 -10.27 4.35 8.24
CA ILE A 107 -9.14 5.01 8.92
C ILE A 107 -8.81 4.31 10.24
N HIS A 108 -9.83 3.92 11.01
CA HIS A 108 -9.65 3.12 12.22
C HIS A 108 -8.96 1.77 11.92
N GLU A 109 -9.44 1.03 10.93
CA GLU A 109 -8.83 -0.25 10.49
C GLU A 109 -7.37 -0.05 10.05
N MET A 110 -7.08 1.02 9.32
CA MET A 110 -5.71 1.37 8.89
C MET A 110 -4.78 1.64 10.08
N ARG A 111 -5.24 2.39 11.06
CA ARG A 111 -4.49 2.66 12.28
C ARG A 111 -4.24 1.37 13.09
N LEU A 112 -5.24 0.52 13.23
CA LEU A 112 -5.09 -0.76 13.94
C LEU A 112 -4.09 -1.67 13.24
N MET A 113 -4.18 -1.83 11.92
CA MET A 113 -3.21 -2.61 11.15
C MET A 113 -1.79 -2.07 11.31
N TRP A 114 -1.61 -0.75 11.20
CA TRP A 114 -0.31 -0.14 11.46
C TRP A 114 0.23 -0.48 12.84
N GLN A 115 -0.59 -0.40 13.89
CA GLN A 115 -0.18 -0.76 15.26
C GLN A 115 0.25 -2.23 15.38
N GLU A 116 -0.48 -3.15 14.75
CA GLU A 116 -0.11 -4.58 14.74
C GLU A 116 1.25 -4.77 14.06
N MET A 117 1.50 -4.08 12.94
CA MET A 117 2.80 -4.12 12.27
C MET A 117 3.91 -3.53 13.14
N MET A 118 3.67 -2.43 13.88
CA MET A 118 4.66 -1.87 14.80
C MET A 118 5.02 -2.87 15.93
N MET A 119 4.06 -3.67 16.40
CA MET A 119 4.33 -4.72 17.38
C MET A 119 5.21 -5.85 16.79
N ILE A 120 5.00 -6.22 15.53
CA ILE A 120 5.84 -7.19 14.81
C ILE A 120 7.27 -6.63 14.66
N LEU A 121 7.42 -5.39 14.16
CA LEU A 121 8.72 -4.74 13.97
C LEU A 121 9.52 -4.64 15.29
N LYS A 122 8.84 -4.34 16.39
CA LYS A 122 9.46 -4.33 17.72
C LYS A 122 10.07 -5.70 18.09
N LYS A 123 9.38 -6.80 17.76
CA LYS A 123 9.90 -8.15 17.97
C LYS A 123 11.10 -8.48 17.07
N LEU A 124 11.10 -7.99 15.85
CA LEU A 124 12.19 -8.12 14.89
C LEU A 124 13.34 -7.13 15.16
N LYS A 125 13.24 -6.28 16.19
CA LYS A 125 14.21 -5.23 16.51
C LYS A 125 14.48 -4.26 15.35
N VAL A 126 13.47 -4.03 14.52
CA VAL A 126 13.48 -3.04 13.45
C VAL A 126 12.81 -1.76 13.95
N PRO A 127 13.33 -0.57 13.62
CA PRO A 127 12.72 0.70 14.01
C PRO A 127 11.24 0.79 13.60
N SER A 128 10.43 1.49 14.40
CA SER A 128 9.05 1.81 14.05
C SER A 128 8.99 2.77 12.85
N VAL A 129 7.86 2.76 12.16
CA VAL A 129 7.55 3.72 11.08
C VAL A 129 6.44 4.65 11.56
N ASN A 130 6.74 5.93 11.63
CA ASN A 130 5.72 6.95 11.82
C ASN A 130 4.87 7.03 10.54
N LEU A 131 3.69 6.40 10.56
CA LEU A 131 2.82 6.27 9.40
C LEU A 131 2.45 7.63 8.78
N LEU A 132 2.09 8.60 9.62
CA LEU A 132 1.68 9.91 9.14
C LEU A 132 2.85 10.65 8.47
N LYS A 133 4.02 10.71 9.12
CA LYS A 133 5.23 11.31 8.56
C LYS A 133 5.59 10.69 7.21
N PHE A 134 5.56 9.37 7.16
CA PHE A 134 5.80 8.63 5.93
C PHE A 134 4.81 9.00 4.82
N MET A 135 3.52 9.10 5.14
CA MET A 135 2.49 9.46 4.16
C MET A 135 2.59 10.90 3.65
N VAL A 136 2.96 11.85 4.50
CA VAL A 136 2.92 13.29 4.17
C VAL A 136 4.26 13.89 3.75
N LYS A 137 5.39 13.26 4.11
CA LYS A 137 6.74 13.77 3.78
C LYS A 137 7.45 12.92 2.73
N GLU A 138 7.25 11.61 2.73
CA GLU A 138 8.05 10.70 1.91
C GLU A 138 7.27 10.14 0.70
N ASN A 139 5.94 10.11 0.77
CA ASN A 139 5.13 9.50 -0.27
C ASN A 139 4.39 10.55 -1.11
N TYR A 140 3.45 11.29 -0.51
CA TYR A 140 2.71 12.36 -1.17
C TYR A 140 2.76 13.60 -0.30
N PRO A 141 3.66 14.54 -0.58
CA PRO A 141 3.78 15.73 0.23
C PRO A 141 2.48 16.55 0.20
N ILE A 142 2.16 17.11 1.34
CA ILE A 142 1.10 18.08 1.52
C ILE A 142 1.73 19.44 1.84
N ARG A 143 0.95 20.52 1.76
CA ARG A 143 1.40 21.84 2.16
C ARG A 143 1.65 21.90 3.67
N ASP A 144 2.68 22.63 4.09
CA ASP A 144 3.08 22.75 5.50
C ASP A 144 1.96 23.35 6.36
N GLU A 145 1.16 24.26 5.80
CA GLU A 145 0.00 24.85 6.48
C GLU A 145 -1.15 23.87 6.74
N THR A 146 -1.14 22.70 6.07
CA THR A 146 -2.21 21.69 6.21
C THR A 146 -2.17 20.98 7.56
N MET A 147 -0.98 20.78 8.11
CA MET A 147 -0.78 20.00 9.33
C MET A 147 0.45 20.47 10.09
N ARG A 148 0.34 20.59 11.42
CA ARG A 148 1.46 21.06 12.24
C ARG A 148 2.58 20.03 12.28
N GLU A 149 3.81 20.46 12.12
CA GLU A 149 5.00 19.60 12.15
C GLU A 149 5.10 18.80 13.47
N VAL A 150 4.74 19.41 14.60
CA VAL A 150 4.75 18.74 15.90
C VAL A 150 3.79 17.56 15.95
N ASP A 151 2.63 17.63 15.28
CA ASP A 151 1.67 16.52 15.22
C ASP A 151 2.19 15.40 14.32
N ILE A 152 2.86 15.74 13.23
CA ILE A 152 3.48 14.77 12.33
C ILE A 152 4.59 14.02 13.07
N GLU A 153 5.52 14.72 13.71
CA GLU A 153 6.67 14.11 14.39
C GLU A 153 6.26 13.28 15.62
N SER A 154 5.24 13.73 16.36
CA SER A 154 4.75 13.02 17.56
C SER A 154 3.63 12.00 17.31
N PHE A 155 3.28 11.72 16.07
CA PHE A 155 2.10 10.91 15.69
C PHE A 155 1.99 9.59 16.47
N GLU A 156 3.10 8.88 16.63
CA GLU A 156 3.11 7.58 17.34
C GLU A 156 2.67 7.70 18.82
N ASN A 157 2.84 8.88 19.44
CA ASN A 157 2.54 9.15 20.83
C ASN A 157 1.17 9.83 21.04
N LEU A 158 0.47 10.17 19.97
CA LEU A 158 -0.85 10.81 20.05
C LEU A 158 -1.93 9.78 20.47
N SER A 159 -3.03 10.29 21.02
CA SER A 159 -4.20 9.45 21.30
C SER A 159 -4.79 8.87 20.00
N ALA A 160 -5.45 7.72 20.10
CA ALA A 160 -6.03 7.03 18.95
C ALA A 160 -6.94 7.94 18.10
N ILE A 161 -7.81 8.70 18.75
CA ILE A 161 -8.73 9.62 18.05
C ILE A 161 -7.96 10.72 17.32
N HIS A 162 -6.86 11.22 17.88
CA HIS A 162 -6.04 12.24 17.22
C HIS A 162 -5.28 11.66 16.03
N GLN A 163 -4.73 10.45 16.16
CA GLN A 163 -4.11 9.72 15.05
C GLN A 163 -5.10 9.53 13.89
N GLU A 164 -6.31 9.06 14.18
CA GLU A 164 -7.35 8.85 13.15
C GLU A 164 -7.79 10.17 12.51
N TYR A 165 -7.94 11.23 13.29
CA TYR A 165 -8.24 12.56 12.75
C TYR A 165 -7.18 13.03 11.75
N LEU A 166 -5.90 12.93 12.11
CA LEU A 166 -4.79 13.36 11.25
C LEU A 166 -4.69 12.51 9.97
N LEU A 167 -4.89 11.19 10.05
CA LEU A 167 -4.97 10.32 8.88
C LEU A 167 -6.14 10.72 7.96
N TYR A 168 -7.29 11.05 8.52
CA TYR A 168 -8.44 11.49 7.73
C TYR A 168 -8.16 12.84 7.04
N VAL A 169 -7.58 13.79 7.75
CA VAL A 169 -7.15 15.09 7.18
C VAL A 169 -6.17 14.87 6.03
N ARG A 170 -5.22 13.96 6.18
CA ARG A 170 -4.28 13.62 5.11
C ARG A 170 -5.00 13.15 3.85
N TYR A 171 -6.04 12.30 3.96
CA TYR A 171 -6.80 11.85 2.79
C TYR A 171 -7.62 12.97 2.15
N THR A 172 -8.13 13.91 2.92
CA THR A 172 -8.80 15.09 2.36
C THR A 172 -7.81 16.01 1.63
N ALA A 173 -6.58 16.08 2.08
CA ALA A 173 -5.55 16.96 1.51
C ALA A 173 -5.04 16.51 0.13
N ILE A 174 -5.27 15.26 -0.29
CA ILE A 174 -4.82 14.75 -1.61
C ILE A 174 -5.88 14.85 -2.71
N LEU A 175 -7.05 15.41 -2.41
CA LEU A 175 -8.09 15.66 -3.42
C LEU A 175 -7.66 16.71 -4.45
N ILE A 176 -6.69 17.55 -4.10
CA ILE A 176 -6.09 18.55 -4.96
C ILE A 176 -4.58 18.46 -4.81
N ASP A 177 -3.83 18.35 -5.91
CA ASP A 177 -2.38 18.49 -5.88
C ASP A 177 -1.99 19.97 -5.87
N PRO A 178 -1.59 20.54 -4.72
CA PRO A 178 -1.26 21.96 -4.61
C PRO A 178 0.07 22.31 -5.27
N PHE A 179 0.82 21.34 -5.77
CA PHE A 179 2.08 21.51 -6.47
C PHE A 179 1.95 21.33 -7.99
N SER A 180 0.78 20.92 -8.49
CA SER A 180 0.50 20.85 -9.92
C SER A 180 0.12 22.23 -10.49
N ASN A 181 0.33 22.40 -11.80
CA ASN A 181 -0.27 23.49 -12.53
C ASN A 181 -1.71 23.13 -12.89
N PRO A 182 -2.64 24.08 -12.88
CA PRO A 182 -3.99 23.83 -13.37
C PRO A 182 -3.97 23.52 -14.87
N ASP A 183 -4.91 22.69 -15.31
CA ASP A 183 -5.16 22.43 -16.71
C ASP A 183 -5.83 23.63 -17.42
N ASP A 184 -6.15 23.48 -18.71
CA ASP A 184 -6.80 24.53 -19.52
C ASP A 184 -8.20 24.93 -19.03
N GLN A 185 -8.80 24.13 -18.14
CA GLN A 185 -10.09 24.39 -17.50
C GLN A 185 -9.95 24.97 -16.09
N GLY A 186 -8.71 25.15 -15.62
CA GLY A 186 -8.39 25.65 -14.29
C GLY A 186 -8.48 24.59 -13.19
N ALA A 187 -8.57 23.30 -13.54
CA ALA A 187 -8.63 22.20 -12.59
C ALA A 187 -7.22 21.70 -12.24
N TYR A 188 -6.99 21.44 -10.97
CA TYR A 188 -5.75 20.83 -10.48
C TYR A 188 -5.80 19.30 -10.56
N PHE A 189 -4.64 18.68 -10.62
CA PHE A 189 -4.55 17.23 -10.64
C PHE A 189 -5.10 16.62 -9.34
N ASP A 190 -5.96 15.63 -9.48
CA ASP A 190 -6.58 14.91 -8.38
C ASP A 190 -5.88 13.55 -8.15
N PHE A 191 -5.00 13.49 -7.16
CA PHE A 191 -4.32 12.25 -6.78
C PHE A 191 -5.25 11.14 -6.30
N SER A 192 -6.42 11.50 -5.82
CA SER A 192 -7.36 10.54 -5.26
C SER A 192 -8.16 9.78 -6.32
N ALA A 193 -8.19 10.26 -7.56
CA ALA A 193 -9.00 9.73 -8.65
C ALA A 193 -8.38 8.51 -9.35
N VAL A 194 -7.92 7.53 -8.59
CA VAL A 194 -7.41 6.25 -9.09
C VAL A 194 -8.58 5.27 -9.23
N PRO A 195 -8.95 4.84 -10.44
CA PRO A 195 -10.09 3.94 -10.64
C PRO A 195 -9.78 2.51 -10.17
N TYR A 196 -10.81 1.80 -9.70
CA TYR A 196 -10.69 0.36 -9.45
C TYR A 196 -10.55 -0.40 -10.76
N LYS A 197 -9.69 -1.42 -10.75
CA LYS A 197 -9.71 -2.47 -11.76
C LYS A 197 -10.67 -3.57 -11.31
N HIS A 198 -11.37 -4.18 -12.23
CA HIS A 198 -12.34 -5.23 -11.97
C HIS A 198 -11.75 -6.61 -12.24
N VAL A 199 -12.35 -7.62 -11.63
CA VAL A 199 -12.11 -9.02 -11.99
C VAL A 199 -12.54 -9.22 -13.43
N ASP A 200 -11.73 -9.93 -14.21
CA ASP A 200 -12.04 -10.33 -15.58
C ASP A 200 -11.87 -11.84 -15.77
N THR A 201 -12.41 -12.34 -16.84
CA THR A 201 -12.30 -13.76 -17.21
C THR A 201 -11.74 -13.82 -18.63
N ASP A 202 -10.67 -14.59 -18.80
CA ASP A 202 -10.05 -14.76 -20.11
C ASP A 202 -10.85 -15.73 -21.01
N GLU A 203 -10.39 -15.89 -22.26
CA GLU A 203 -11.03 -16.77 -23.25
C GLU A 203 -11.03 -18.26 -22.85
N GLN A 204 -10.15 -18.66 -21.93
CA GLN A 204 -10.06 -19.99 -21.37
C GLN A 204 -10.97 -20.23 -20.16
N GLY A 205 -11.70 -19.20 -19.72
CA GLY A 205 -12.54 -19.25 -18.53
C GLY A 205 -11.77 -19.11 -17.22
N VAL A 206 -10.56 -18.54 -17.26
CA VAL A 206 -9.76 -18.30 -16.05
C VAL A 206 -10.10 -16.93 -15.48
N ILE A 207 -10.47 -16.89 -14.20
CA ILE A 207 -10.76 -15.67 -13.43
C ILE A 207 -9.44 -15.02 -13.04
N HIS A 208 -9.26 -13.76 -13.40
CA HIS A 208 -8.13 -12.92 -13.04
C HIS A 208 -8.54 -11.83 -12.07
N ILE A 209 -8.13 -11.96 -10.81
CA ILE A 209 -8.28 -10.89 -9.83
C ILE A 209 -7.18 -9.86 -10.10
N PRO A 210 -7.48 -8.55 -10.13
CA PRO A 210 -6.47 -7.52 -10.32
C PRO A 210 -5.31 -7.63 -9.33
N ARG A 211 -4.12 -7.18 -9.73
CA ARG A 211 -2.92 -7.17 -8.89
C ARG A 211 -3.20 -6.58 -7.49
N MET A 212 -3.94 -5.51 -7.44
CA MET A 212 -4.54 -5.00 -6.22
C MET A 212 -6.03 -5.37 -6.25
N PRO A 213 -6.54 -6.26 -5.37
CA PRO A 213 -6.01 -6.64 -4.06
C PRO A 213 -5.18 -7.95 -3.98
N SER A 214 -4.93 -8.70 -5.06
CA SER A 214 -4.32 -10.04 -4.96
C SER A 214 -2.92 -10.02 -4.37
N GLU A 215 -2.07 -9.09 -4.81
CA GLU A 215 -0.71 -8.92 -4.28
C GLU A 215 -0.74 -8.44 -2.83
N ASP A 216 -1.69 -7.57 -2.48
CA ASP A 216 -1.86 -7.08 -1.11
C ASP A 216 -2.31 -8.20 -0.16
N TYR A 217 -3.17 -9.11 -0.64
CA TYR A 217 -3.54 -10.31 0.11
C TYR A 217 -2.32 -11.19 0.41
N TYR A 218 -1.49 -11.49 -0.58
CA TYR A 218 -0.27 -12.27 -0.40
C TYR A 218 0.65 -11.65 0.66
N ARG A 219 0.92 -10.35 0.53
CA ARG A 219 1.76 -9.61 1.49
C ARG A 219 1.18 -9.61 2.90
N THR A 220 -0.12 -9.38 3.01
CA THR A 220 -0.81 -9.36 4.30
C THR A 220 -0.79 -10.73 4.97
N LEU A 221 -0.93 -11.80 4.20
CA LEU A 221 -0.82 -13.17 4.69
C LEU A 221 0.59 -13.48 5.18
N MET A 222 1.64 -12.98 4.50
CA MET A 222 3.02 -13.08 4.96
C MET A 222 3.23 -12.34 6.29
N ILE A 223 2.70 -11.13 6.42
CA ILE A 223 2.77 -10.34 7.66
C ILE A 223 2.07 -11.09 8.81
N GLN A 224 0.90 -11.68 8.57
CA GLN A 224 0.19 -12.52 9.55
C GLN A 224 1.07 -13.71 10.00
N ALA A 225 1.69 -14.40 9.05
CA ALA A 225 2.54 -15.55 9.36
C ALA A 225 3.78 -15.16 10.19
N ILE A 226 4.40 -14.01 9.88
CA ILE A 226 5.48 -13.45 10.69
C ILE A 226 4.98 -13.14 12.10
N GLY A 227 3.82 -12.48 12.23
CA GLY A 227 3.19 -12.20 13.53
C GLY A 227 2.99 -13.48 14.35
N ARG A 228 2.44 -14.53 13.75
CA ARG A 228 2.24 -15.84 14.39
C ARG A 228 3.56 -16.48 14.84
N ALA A 229 4.59 -16.46 14.00
CA ALA A 229 5.91 -16.99 14.32
C ALA A 229 6.56 -16.24 15.50
N LEU A 230 6.27 -14.96 15.66
CA LEU A 230 6.79 -14.11 16.74
C LEU A 230 5.86 -14.01 17.97
N ASN A 231 4.76 -14.77 17.99
CA ASN A 231 3.72 -14.70 19.02
C ASN A 231 3.15 -13.27 19.20
N VAL A 232 2.90 -12.59 18.10
CA VAL A 232 2.20 -11.31 18.05
C VAL A 232 0.79 -11.53 17.52
N ALA A 233 -0.23 -11.12 18.29
CA ALA A 233 -1.62 -11.15 17.83
C ALA A 233 -1.87 -10.07 16.76
N THR A 234 -2.59 -10.46 15.70
CA THR A 234 -2.88 -9.59 14.55
C THR A 234 -4.38 -9.61 14.17
N PRO A 235 -5.30 -9.26 15.10
CA PRO A 235 -6.75 -9.41 14.88
C PRO A 235 -7.28 -8.54 13.74
N MET A 236 -6.71 -7.36 13.47
CA MET A 236 -7.13 -6.54 12.34
C MET A 236 -6.69 -7.14 11.02
N ILE A 237 -5.44 -7.61 10.93
CA ILE A 237 -4.93 -8.32 9.77
C ILE A 237 -5.76 -9.59 9.51
N ASP A 238 -6.09 -10.36 10.55
CA ASP A 238 -6.96 -11.55 10.43
C ASP A 238 -8.34 -11.17 9.86
N THR A 239 -8.90 -10.06 10.28
CA THR A 239 -10.19 -9.54 9.80
C THR A 239 -10.14 -9.18 8.31
N LEU A 240 -9.09 -8.49 7.88
CA LEU A 240 -8.91 -8.09 6.47
C LEU A 240 -8.77 -9.32 5.57
N LEU A 241 -7.93 -10.27 5.97
CA LEU A 241 -7.72 -11.53 5.24
C LEU A 241 -9.02 -12.33 5.10
N LEU A 242 -9.73 -12.53 6.22
CA LEU A 242 -11.00 -13.26 6.22
C LEU A 242 -12.03 -12.61 5.30
N ARG A 243 -12.10 -11.28 5.29
CA ARG A 243 -13.02 -10.53 4.43
C ARG A 243 -12.72 -10.76 2.95
N TYR A 244 -11.43 -10.69 2.56
CA TYR A 244 -11.00 -10.99 1.21
C TYR A 244 -11.29 -12.43 0.81
N GLU A 245 -10.86 -13.41 1.60
CA GLU A 245 -11.06 -14.85 1.35
C GLU A 245 -12.53 -15.20 1.21
N THR A 246 -13.39 -14.63 2.07
CA THR A 246 -14.84 -14.84 2.00
C THR A 246 -15.41 -14.30 0.68
N THR A 247 -14.97 -13.11 0.25
CA THR A 247 -15.43 -12.51 -1.02
C THR A 247 -14.97 -13.33 -2.23
N VAL A 248 -13.70 -13.76 -2.27
CA VAL A 248 -13.19 -14.61 -3.35
C VAL A 248 -13.97 -15.91 -3.42
N LYS A 249 -14.19 -16.56 -2.27
CA LYS A 249 -14.97 -17.80 -2.21
C LYS A 249 -16.39 -17.61 -2.75
N GLN A 250 -17.10 -16.59 -2.28
CA GLN A 250 -18.46 -16.28 -2.74
C GLN A 250 -18.49 -16.02 -4.26
N TYR A 251 -17.51 -15.31 -4.78
CA TYR A 251 -17.40 -15.06 -6.22
C TYR A 251 -17.19 -16.36 -7.00
N CYS A 252 -16.25 -17.21 -6.57
CA CYS A 252 -16.02 -18.52 -7.20
C CYS A 252 -17.24 -19.44 -7.11
N ASP A 253 -17.97 -19.45 -5.99
CA ASP A 253 -19.18 -20.25 -5.82
C ASP A 253 -20.30 -19.85 -6.80
N THR A 254 -20.31 -18.62 -7.29
CA THR A 254 -21.24 -18.14 -8.32
C THR A 254 -20.74 -18.36 -9.75
N HIS A 255 -19.46 -18.75 -9.92
CA HIS A 255 -18.80 -18.94 -11.22
C HIS A 255 -18.24 -20.38 -11.35
N LEU A 256 -19.06 -21.39 -11.05
CA LEU A 256 -18.66 -22.81 -10.89
C LEU A 256 -17.94 -23.46 -12.09
N HIS A 257 -18.04 -22.89 -13.27
CA HIS A 257 -17.39 -23.42 -14.49
C HIS A 257 -16.08 -22.71 -14.83
N GLN A 258 -15.62 -21.79 -13.97
CA GLN A 258 -14.41 -21.00 -14.16
C GLN A 258 -13.35 -21.39 -13.13
N GLN A 259 -12.10 -21.22 -13.48
CA GLN A 259 -10.96 -21.49 -12.59
C GLN A 259 -10.30 -20.20 -12.17
N LEU A 260 -9.96 -20.08 -10.88
CA LEU A 260 -9.19 -18.94 -10.40
C LEU A 260 -7.75 -19.01 -10.93
N SER A 261 -7.24 -17.89 -11.42
CA SER A 261 -5.85 -17.76 -11.84
C SER A 261 -4.90 -18.09 -10.68
N LYS A 262 -3.82 -18.79 -11.01
CA LYS A 262 -2.73 -19.10 -10.07
C LYS A 262 -1.73 -17.95 -9.88
N GLN A 263 -1.98 -16.82 -10.49
CA GLN A 263 -1.19 -15.62 -10.24
C GLN A 263 -1.22 -15.28 -8.76
N PHE A 264 -0.05 -15.03 -8.16
CA PHE A 264 0.11 -14.80 -6.72
C PHE A 264 -0.20 -16.01 -5.81
N GLU A 265 -0.09 -17.24 -6.30
CA GLU A 265 -0.07 -18.41 -5.42
C GLU A 265 1.14 -18.38 -4.46
N LEU A 266 0.96 -19.01 -3.29
CA LEU A 266 1.95 -19.03 -2.19
C LEU A 266 3.11 -20.01 -2.45
N HIS A 267 3.79 -19.92 -3.60
CA HIS A 267 4.77 -20.92 -4.04
C HIS A 267 5.97 -21.09 -3.10
N HIS A 268 6.46 -20.00 -2.52
CA HIS A 268 7.68 -19.98 -1.69
C HIS A 268 7.43 -19.49 -0.26
N PHE A 269 6.18 -19.43 0.16
CA PHE A 269 5.76 -18.81 1.42
C PHE A 269 6.58 -19.28 2.65
N LYS A 270 6.82 -20.58 2.79
CA LYS A 270 7.61 -21.11 3.93
C LYS A 270 9.06 -20.70 3.89
N GLN A 271 9.66 -20.63 2.69
CA GLN A 271 11.04 -20.19 2.52
C GLN A 271 11.17 -18.70 2.80
N ASP A 272 10.27 -17.90 2.27
CA ASP A 272 10.23 -16.45 2.48
C ASP A 272 10.02 -16.11 3.96
N LEU A 273 9.13 -16.83 4.64
CA LEU A 273 8.92 -16.68 6.08
C LEU A 273 10.20 -16.97 6.87
N ALA A 274 10.92 -18.03 6.53
CA ALA A 274 12.15 -18.39 7.22
C ALA A 274 13.26 -17.34 7.06
N LEU A 275 13.30 -16.62 5.92
CA LEU A 275 14.27 -15.54 5.71
C LEU A 275 14.03 -14.33 6.64
N VAL A 276 12.82 -14.14 7.12
CA VAL A 276 12.46 -12.99 7.96
C VAL A 276 12.50 -13.35 9.46
N THR A 277 12.23 -14.61 9.81
CA THR A 277 12.07 -15.03 11.22
C THR A 277 13.28 -15.73 11.81
N ASN A 278 14.27 -16.12 11.02
CA ASN A 278 15.56 -16.69 11.44
C ASN A 278 16.68 -15.65 11.38
#